data_0b2cb11319b60fb57a2b47d03430aa1f
#
_entry.id   0b2cb11319b60fb57a2b47d03430aa1f
#
_cell.length_a   1.000
_cell.length_b   1.000
_cell.length_c   1.000
_cell.angle_alpha   90.00
_cell.angle_beta   90.00
_cell.angle_gamma   90.00
#
_symmetry.space_group_name_H-M   'P 1'
#
loop_
_entity.id
_entity.type
_entity.pdbx_description
1 polymer ?
#
loop_
_entity_poly.entity_id
_entity_poly.type
_entity_poly.pdbx_seq_one_letter_code
_entity_poly.pdbx_strand_id
1 'polypeptide(L)'
;MSKENKMTQTKDKIKCIPAHVIAQRKVCFREAASIIKMAHDNGCKAVMISGSSSANTDSILSIINLRITVGTSVVIDVEGYEEENVNNTIRDIFKLLTTPED
;
A
#
# COMPACT_ATOMS: atom_id res chain seq x y z
N MET A 1 -12.22 -25.43 -24.67
CA MET A 1 -11.81 -25.05 -24.21
C MET A 1 -11.34 -24.45 -24.05
N SER A 2 -11.45 -24.32 -23.80
CA SER A 2 -11.05 -23.63 -23.26
C SER A 2 -10.69 -23.02 -22.96
N LYS A 3 -11.00 -22.86 -22.95
CA LYS A 3 -10.76 -22.26 -22.52
C LYS A 3 -10.56 -21.80 -21.90
N GLU A 4 -10.90 -21.90 -21.86
CA GLU A 4 -10.73 -21.52 -21.04
C GLU A 4 -10.18 -21.20 -20.46
N ASN A 5 -10.41 -21.23 -20.67
CA ASN A 5 -9.86 -20.88 -19.87
C ASN A 5 -9.34 -20.31 -19.68
N LYS A 6 -9.71 -20.19 -19.85
CA LYS A 6 -9.22 -19.64 -19.51
C LYS A 6 -9.24 -19.00 -19.19
N MET A 7 -9.77 -18.95 -19.05
CA MET A 7 -9.73 -18.35 -18.48
C MET A 7 -9.56 -17.96 -17.92
N THR A 8 -10.06 -18.18 -17.80
CA THR A 8 -9.94 -17.96 -17.01
C THR A 8 -9.38 -17.44 -16.71
N GLN A 9 -9.49 -17.06 -16.69
CA GLN A 9 -8.81 -16.70 -16.25
C GLN A 9 -8.13 -16.08 -15.68
N THR A 10 -8.70 -16.13 -15.56
CA THR A 10 -7.68 -15.85 -14.56
C THR A 10 -7.11 -14.45 -14.73
N LYS A 11 -7.29 -13.66 -13.74
CA LYS A 11 -6.74 -12.32 -13.74
C LYS A 11 -5.35 -12.34 -13.15
N ASP A 12 -4.41 -11.71 -13.84
CA ASP A 12 -3.07 -11.51 -13.33
C ASP A 12 -3.06 -10.31 -12.40
N LYS A 13 -2.21 -10.34 -11.41
CA LYS A 13 -2.04 -9.20 -10.53
C LYS A 13 -1.34 -8.07 -11.28
N ILE A 14 -1.81 -6.86 -11.02
CA ILE A 14 -1.28 -5.64 -11.61
C ILE A 14 -0.49 -4.93 -10.53
N LYS A 15 0.71 -4.47 -10.89
CA LYS A 15 1.54 -3.67 -10.01
C LYS A 15 1.79 -2.32 -10.65
N CYS A 16 1.74 -1.29 -9.83
CA CYS A 16 2.18 0.04 -10.25
C CYS A 16 3.68 0.16 -10.05
N ILE A 17 4.27 1.18 -10.65
CA ILE A 17 5.63 1.58 -10.30
C ILE A 17 5.61 1.99 -8.83
N PRO A 18 6.52 1.45 -7.99
CA PRO A 18 6.53 1.81 -6.58
C PRO A 18 6.72 3.30 -6.39
N ALA A 19 6.00 3.87 -5.43
CA ALA A 19 6.08 5.29 -5.13
C ALA A 19 7.06 5.53 -3.99
N HIS A 20 7.93 6.51 -4.18
CA HIS A 20 8.85 6.95 -3.13
C HIS A 20 8.25 8.17 -2.45
N VAL A 21 8.26 8.17 -1.13
CA VAL A 21 7.67 9.26 -0.37
C VAL A 21 8.53 9.55 0.84
N ILE A 22 8.60 10.83 1.20
CA ILE A 22 9.18 11.25 2.47
C ILE A 22 8.01 11.55 3.38
N ALA A 23 7.87 10.78 4.44
CA ALA A 23 6.72 10.92 5.33
C ALA A 23 6.72 12.29 6.00
N GLN A 24 5.56 12.91 6.06
CA GLN A 24 5.36 14.21 6.70
C GLN A 24 4.60 14.09 7.99
N ARG A 25 4.41 12.86 8.47
CA ARG A 25 3.72 12.61 9.71
C ARG A 25 4.19 11.29 10.30
N LYS A 26 3.89 11.11 11.59
CA LYS A 26 4.16 9.85 12.26
C LYS A 26 3.06 8.85 11.92
N VAL A 27 3.43 7.59 11.71
CA VAL A 27 2.48 6.52 11.47
C VAL A 27 2.31 5.73 12.76
N CYS A 28 1.21 6.00 13.46
CA CYS A 28 0.81 5.28 14.66
C CYS A 28 -0.32 4.33 14.30
N PHE A 29 -1.02 3.82 15.30
CA PHE A 29 -2.07 2.83 15.11
C PHE A 29 -3.16 3.32 14.16
N ARG A 30 -3.61 4.58 14.32
CA ARG A 30 -4.69 5.12 13.51
C ARG A 30 -4.30 5.19 12.04
N GLU A 31 -3.10 5.65 11.75
CA GLU A 31 -2.62 5.76 10.38
C GLU A 31 -2.43 4.37 9.76
N ALA A 32 -1.87 3.43 10.53
CA ALA A 32 -1.69 2.08 10.04
C ALA A 32 -3.04 1.42 9.73
N ALA A 33 -4.04 1.62 10.59
CA ALA A 33 -5.37 1.10 10.35
C ALA A 33 -5.99 1.70 9.09
N SER A 34 -5.78 3.01 8.88
CA SER A 34 -6.29 3.67 7.67
C SER A 34 -5.64 3.12 6.41
N ILE A 35 -4.33 2.88 6.44
CA ILE A 35 -3.63 2.32 5.29
C ILE A 35 -4.17 0.93 4.94
N ILE A 36 -4.37 0.10 5.95
CA ILE A 36 -4.91 -1.24 5.73
C ILE A 36 -6.31 -1.16 5.14
N LYS A 37 -7.14 -0.26 5.67
CA LYS A 37 -8.50 -0.09 5.17
C LYS A 37 -8.49 0.40 3.71
N MET A 38 -7.63 1.34 3.37
CA MET A 38 -7.51 1.82 1.99
C MET A 38 -7.21 0.69 1.02
N ALA A 39 -6.23 -0.15 1.35
CA ALA A 39 -5.87 -1.28 0.50
C ALA A 39 -7.01 -2.29 0.43
N HIS A 40 -7.58 -2.63 1.57
CA HIS A 40 -8.64 -3.63 1.64
C HIS A 40 -9.89 -3.19 0.86
N ASP A 41 -10.30 -1.93 1.02
CA ASP A 41 -11.50 -1.41 0.34
C ASP A 41 -11.33 -1.41 -1.18
N ASN A 42 -10.11 -1.31 -1.66
CA ASN A 42 -9.81 -1.34 -3.10
C ASN A 42 -9.41 -2.74 -3.59
N GLY A 43 -9.51 -3.76 -2.73
CA GLY A 43 -9.14 -5.12 -3.12
C GLY A 43 -7.66 -5.27 -3.42
N CYS A 44 -6.82 -4.46 -2.80
CA CYS A 44 -5.38 -4.44 -3.06
C CYS A 44 -4.58 -4.87 -1.86
N LYS A 45 -3.32 -5.21 -2.11
CA LYS A 45 -2.32 -5.41 -1.06
C LYS A 45 -1.23 -4.38 -1.26
N ALA A 46 -0.77 -3.83 -0.16
CA ALA A 46 0.32 -2.86 -0.21
C ALA A 46 1.46 -3.33 0.68
N VAL A 47 2.68 -3.03 0.25
CA VAL A 47 3.88 -3.26 1.02
C VAL A 47 4.57 -1.92 1.17
N MET A 48 4.97 -1.59 2.39
CA MET A 48 5.73 -0.38 2.66
C MET A 48 7.11 -0.78 3.09
N ILE A 49 8.10 -0.16 2.47
CA ILE A 49 9.50 -0.49 2.69
C ILE A 49 10.20 0.75 3.22
N SER A 50 10.89 0.60 4.33
CA SER A 50 11.69 1.68 4.89
C SER A 50 13.04 1.10 5.30
N GLY A 51 14.10 1.52 4.61
CA GLY A 51 15.41 0.95 4.82
C GLY A 51 15.42 -0.52 4.46
N SER A 52 15.85 -1.35 5.40
CA SER A 52 15.89 -2.80 5.21
C SER A 52 14.65 -3.50 5.76
N SER A 53 13.67 -2.75 6.25
CA SER A 53 12.45 -3.31 6.84
C SER A 53 11.27 -3.14 5.91
N SER A 54 10.35 -4.08 5.96
CA SER A 54 9.14 -4.00 5.15
C SER A 54 7.94 -4.43 5.97
N ALA A 55 6.77 -3.96 5.57
CA ALA A 55 5.50 -4.30 6.21
C ALA A 55 4.42 -4.38 5.15
N ASN A 56 3.45 -5.25 5.35
CA ASN A 56 2.34 -5.37 4.42
C ASN A 56 1.03 -5.05 5.13
N THR A 57 -0.04 -4.92 4.34
CA THR A 57 -1.35 -4.52 4.85
C THR A 57 -2.12 -5.66 5.50
N ASP A 58 -1.46 -6.76 5.81
CA ASP A 58 -2.07 -7.85 6.58
C ASP A 58 -1.88 -7.69 8.08
N SER A 59 -1.01 -6.75 8.52
CA SER A 59 -0.68 -6.62 9.93
C SER A 59 -0.43 -5.16 10.32
N ILE A 60 -1.28 -4.65 11.21
CA ILE A 60 -1.10 -3.31 11.77
C ILE A 60 0.24 -3.21 12.50
N LEU A 61 0.60 -4.24 13.25
CA LEU A 61 1.84 -4.20 14.03
C LEU A 61 3.07 -4.14 13.16
N SER A 62 3.06 -4.82 12.00
CA SER A 62 4.21 -4.75 11.11
C SER A 62 4.40 -3.34 10.56
N ILE A 63 3.30 -2.63 10.28
CA ILE A 63 3.38 -1.25 9.80
C ILE A 63 3.91 -0.33 10.91
N ILE A 64 3.39 -0.48 12.13
CA ILE A 64 3.83 0.32 13.26
C ILE A 64 5.31 0.09 13.54
N ASN A 65 5.76 -1.14 13.39
CA ASN A 65 7.16 -1.51 13.65
C ASN A 65 8.14 -0.92 12.63
N LEU A 66 7.65 -0.37 11.53
CA LEU A 66 8.51 0.37 10.60
C LEU A 66 8.99 1.70 11.20
N ARG A 67 8.30 2.19 12.23
CA ARG A 67 8.65 3.41 12.95
C ARG A 67 8.74 4.62 12.03
N ILE A 68 7.73 4.78 11.16
CA ILE A 68 7.70 5.90 10.23
C ILE A 68 7.37 7.18 10.98
N THR A 69 8.23 8.18 10.82
CA THR A 69 8.02 9.51 11.39
C THR A 69 8.28 10.56 10.32
N VAL A 70 8.15 11.82 10.68
CA VAL A 70 8.46 12.92 9.74
C VAL A 70 9.91 12.76 9.26
N GLY A 71 10.07 12.78 7.95
CA GLY A 71 11.39 12.65 7.32
C GLY A 71 11.78 11.23 6.94
N THR A 72 11.01 10.23 7.36
CA THR A 72 11.31 8.85 7.00
C THR A 72 11.05 8.61 5.52
N SER A 73 12.00 7.98 4.84
CA SER A 73 11.86 7.61 3.43
C SER A 73 11.13 6.27 3.34
N VAL A 74 10.05 6.24 2.57
CA VAL A 74 9.20 5.04 2.45
C VAL A 74 8.96 4.76 0.98
N VAL A 75 9.03 3.48 0.61
CA VAL A 75 8.61 3.03 -0.71
C VAL A 75 7.28 2.31 -0.56
N ILE A 76 6.30 2.70 -1.37
CA ILE A 76 4.97 2.10 -1.36
C ILE A 76 4.82 1.26 -2.62
N ASP A 77 4.56 -0.03 -2.44
CA ASP A 77 4.38 -0.97 -3.55
C ASP A 77 3.00 -1.60 -3.40
N VAL A 78 2.16 -1.44 -4.41
CA VAL A 78 0.76 -1.89 -4.35
C VAL A 78 0.49 -2.85 -5.50
N GLU A 79 -0.22 -3.91 -5.20
CA GLU A 79 -0.68 -4.85 -6.23
C GLU A 79 -2.16 -5.14 -6.06
N GLY A 80 -2.84 -5.46 -7.14
CA GLY A 80 -4.25 -5.78 -7.14
C GLY A 80 -4.65 -6.33 -8.50
N TYR A 81 -5.95 -6.40 -8.75
CA TYR A 81 -6.47 -6.99 -9.99
C TYR A 81 -7.09 -5.96 -10.94
N GLU A 82 -7.31 -4.74 -10.47
CA GLU A 82 -7.88 -3.66 -11.29
C GLU A 82 -6.92 -2.48 -11.23
N GLU A 83 -6.51 -1.99 -12.40
CA GLU A 83 -5.53 -0.91 -12.47
C GLU A 83 -5.99 0.34 -11.74
N GLU A 84 -7.26 0.69 -11.89
CA GLU A 84 -7.80 1.87 -11.23
C GLU A 84 -7.70 1.73 -9.71
N ASN A 85 -8.01 0.56 -9.18
CA ASN A 85 -7.97 0.32 -7.74
C ASN A 85 -6.53 0.39 -7.21
N VAL A 86 -5.58 -0.16 -7.97
CA VAL A 86 -4.17 -0.10 -7.59
C VAL A 86 -3.69 1.35 -7.56
N ASN A 87 -4.04 2.11 -8.59
CA ASN A 87 -3.65 3.53 -8.66
C ASN A 87 -4.29 4.35 -7.53
N ASN A 88 -5.56 4.09 -7.23
CA ASN A 88 -6.24 4.80 -6.15
C ASN A 88 -5.62 4.49 -4.80
N THR A 89 -5.26 3.22 -4.57
CA THR A 89 -4.66 2.82 -3.31
C THR A 89 -3.32 3.51 -3.10
N ILE A 90 -2.47 3.51 -4.13
CA ILE A 90 -1.15 4.12 -3.99
C ILE A 90 -1.27 5.63 -3.77
N ARG A 91 -2.23 6.26 -4.46
CA ARG A 91 -2.47 7.71 -4.29
C ARG A 91 -2.95 8.02 -2.88
N ASP A 92 -3.87 7.21 -2.36
CA ASP A 92 -4.45 7.46 -1.04
C ASP A 92 -3.40 7.28 0.07
N ILE A 93 -2.57 6.25 -0.03
CA ILE A 93 -1.50 6.03 0.94
C ILE A 93 -0.48 7.15 0.84
N PHE A 94 -0.10 7.53 -0.38
CA PHE A 94 0.83 8.63 -0.60
C PHE A 94 0.31 9.92 0.03
N LYS A 95 -0.97 10.21 -0.19
CA LYS A 95 -1.59 11.42 0.34
C LYS A 95 -1.60 11.40 1.88
N LEU A 96 -1.92 10.26 2.47
CA LEU A 96 -1.91 10.16 3.92
C LEU A 96 -0.52 10.45 4.48
N LEU A 97 0.51 9.83 3.90
CA LEU A 97 1.86 9.96 4.41
C LEU A 97 2.45 11.36 4.19
N THR A 98 1.98 12.08 3.18
CA THR A 98 2.49 13.41 2.88
C THR A 98 1.66 14.54 3.47
N THR A 99 0.57 14.22 4.18
CA THR A 99 -0.26 15.22 4.84
C THR A 99 0.23 15.37 6.28
N PRO A 100 0.73 16.54 6.67
CA PRO A 100 1.20 16.75 8.04
C PRO A 100 0.08 16.58 9.05
N GLU A 101 0.43 16.18 10.25
CA GLU A 101 -0.51 16.17 11.36
C GLU A 101 -0.79 17.60 11.81
N ASP A 102 -2.00 17.81 12.28
CA ASP A 102 -2.39 19.11 12.85
C ASP A 102 -1.78 19.29 14.24
#